data_99bfc91de88c5ade8925ad0703589994
#
_entry.id   99bfc91de88c5ade8925ad0703589994
#
_cell.length_a   1.000
_cell.length_b   1.000
_cell.length_c   1.000
_cell.angle_alpha   90.00
_cell.angle_beta   90.00
_cell.angle_gamma   90.00
#
_symmetry.space_group_name_H-M   'P 1'
#
loop_
_entity.id
_entity.type
_entity.pdbx_description
1 polymer ?
#
loop_
_entity_poly.entity_id
_entity_poly.type
_entity_poly.pdbx_seq_one_letter_code
_entity_poly.pdbx_strand_id
1 'polypeptide(L)'
;EPVPNVSSAIFIAAPHRGTSIAGGRLGRWMAGFIRFPITMLEELAHTLAPNVAASSRESLGSMPNSVDNLDENDPFVRTAAGFPISSQVRYHSIVAQADPQVALVDSDDGLVPYRSAHLPGAQSEKVITSGHSVQQDAAAILEIQRILRKDMALRGECSTQR
;
A
#
# COMPACT_ATOMS: atom_id res chain seq x y z
N GLU A 1 -5.83 13.62 15.66
CA GLU A 1 -5.33 14.94 15.20
C GLU A 1 -4.54 14.78 13.91
N PRO A 2 -4.62 15.74 12.98
CA PRO A 2 -3.78 15.71 11.78
C PRO A 2 -2.30 15.75 12.15
N VAL A 3 -1.48 15.00 11.41
CA VAL A 3 -0.02 15.05 11.60
C VAL A 3 0.48 16.43 11.19
N PRO A 4 1.14 17.18 12.08
CA PRO A 4 1.64 18.51 11.77
C PRO A 4 2.67 18.43 10.62
N ASN A 5 2.66 19.44 9.75
CA ASN A 5 3.58 19.58 8.61
C ASN A 5 3.34 18.62 7.44
N VAL A 6 2.27 17.81 7.44
CA VAL A 6 1.85 17.04 6.26
C VAL A 6 0.82 17.86 5.49
N SER A 7 1.16 18.33 4.31
CA SER A 7 0.29 19.13 3.44
C SER A 7 -0.09 18.42 2.14
N SER A 8 0.59 17.32 1.82
CA SER A 8 0.33 16.52 0.62
C SER A 8 0.63 15.04 0.88
N ALA A 9 -0.14 14.16 0.25
CA ALA A 9 0.05 12.71 0.29
C ALA A 9 -0.13 12.11 -1.12
N ILE A 10 0.65 11.10 -1.44
CA ILE A 10 0.52 10.32 -2.67
C ILE A 10 0.29 8.87 -2.28
N PHE A 11 -0.86 8.34 -2.62
CA PHE A 11 -1.21 6.94 -2.40
C PHE A 11 -0.96 6.14 -3.67
N ILE A 12 -0.21 5.06 -3.57
CA ILE A 12 0.19 4.23 -4.71
C ILE A 12 -0.30 2.81 -4.46
N ALA A 13 -1.25 2.34 -5.28
CA ALA A 13 -1.87 1.02 -5.17
C ALA A 13 -2.30 0.67 -3.72
N ALA A 14 -2.76 1.66 -2.97
CA ALA A 14 -3.03 1.52 -1.55
C ALA A 14 -4.42 0.90 -1.30
N PRO A 15 -4.53 -0.18 -0.50
CA PRO A 15 -5.80 -0.84 -0.20
C PRO A 15 -6.57 -0.12 0.92
N HIS A 16 -7.12 1.07 0.65
CA HIS A 16 -7.82 1.88 1.65
C HIS A 16 -9.03 1.20 2.29
N ARG A 17 -9.66 0.28 1.56
CA ARG A 17 -10.82 -0.51 2.02
C ARG A 17 -10.50 -1.99 2.14
N GLY A 18 -9.22 -2.31 2.26
CA GLY A 18 -8.76 -3.70 2.32
C GLY A 18 -8.86 -4.42 0.97
N THR A 19 -8.69 -5.73 1.01
CA THR A 19 -8.77 -6.61 -0.14
C THR A 19 -9.38 -7.95 0.25
N SER A 20 -10.19 -8.53 -0.63
CA SER A 20 -10.73 -9.88 -0.48
C SER A 20 -9.67 -10.99 -0.65
N ILE A 21 -8.47 -10.62 -1.11
CA ILE A 21 -7.39 -11.56 -1.43
C ILE A 21 -6.41 -11.72 -0.25
N ALA A 22 -6.67 -11.07 0.89
CA ALA A 22 -5.74 -10.97 2.02
C ALA A 22 -5.22 -12.32 2.53
N GLY A 23 -6.04 -13.34 2.63
CA GLY A 23 -5.68 -14.57 3.36
C GLY A 23 -4.64 -15.50 2.72
N GLY A 24 -4.35 -15.48 1.43
CA GLY A 24 -3.50 -16.51 0.81
C GLY A 24 -2.56 -16.03 -0.29
N ARG A 25 -3.02 -15.15 -1.16
CA ARG A 25 -2.22 -14.66 -2.30
C ARG A 25 -1.38 -13.45 -1.89
N LEU A 26 -1.93 -12.56 -1.06
CA LEU A 26 -1.22 -11.41 -0.52
C LEU A 26 -0.08 -11.86 0.40
N GLY A 27 -0.30 -12.85 1.27
CA GLY A 27 0.75 -13.43 2.11
C GLY A 27 1.91 -14.00 1.30
N ARG A 28 1.63 -14.72 0.19
CA ARG A 28 2.68 -15.23 -0.70
C ARG A 28 3.40 -14.13 -1.47
N TRP A 29 2.69 -13.08 -1.85
CA TRP A 29 3.28 -11.93 -2.53
C TRP A 29 4.17 -11.14 -1.56
N MET A 30 3.70 -10.84 -0.35
CA MET A 30 4.48 -10.19 0.71
C MET A 30 5.71 -11.00 1.11
N ALA A 31 5.60 -12.34 1.21
CA ALA A 31 6.74 -13.22 1.47
C ALA A 31 7.82 -13.13 0.38
N GLY A 32 7.45 -12.77 -0.85
CA GLY A 32 8.40 -12.50 -1.94
C GLY A 32 9.19 -11.19 -1.77
N PHE A 33 8.67 -10.21 -1.04
CA PHE A 33 9.36 -8.94 -0.74
C PHE A 33 10.23 -9.02 0.50
N ILE A 34 9.84 -9.82 1.50
CA ILE A 34 10.63 -10.03 2.71
C ILE A 34 11.61 -11.17 2.44
N ARG A 35 12.64 -10.93 1.66
CA ARG A 35 13.83 -11.77 1.65
C ARG A 35 14.66 -11.43 2.90
N PHE A 36 14.23 -11.91 4.06
CA PHE A 36 15.15 -12.01 5.18
C PHE A 36 16.26 -12.98 4.77
N PRO A 37 17.54 -12.60 4.88
CA PRO A 37 18.62 -13.55 4.79
C PRO A 37 18.33 -14.70 5.75
N ILE A 38 18.40 -15.95 5.26
CA ILE A 38 18.13 -17.16 6.07
C ILE A 38 18.97 -17.14 7.35
N THR A 39 20.16 -16.60 7.30
CA THR A 39 21.04 -16.37 8.46
C THR A 39 20.42 -15.51 9.56
N MET A 40 19.63 -14.49 9.24
CA MET A 40 18.95 -13.68 10.26
C MET A 40 17.77 -14.43 10.91
N LEU A 41 17.08 -15.28 10.14
CA LEU A 41 16.03 -16.13 10.71
C LEU A 41 16.60 -17.19 11.64
N GLU A 42 17.75 -17.77 11.29
CA GLU A 42 18.45 -18.75 12.11
C GLU A 42 19.00 -18.13 13.40
N GLU A 43 19.59 -16.92 13.33
CA GLU A 43 20.04 -16.19 14.52
C GLU A 43 18.89 -15.77 15.42
N LEU A 44 17.76 -15.32 14.85
CA LEU A 44 16.58 -14.93 15.61
C LEU A 44 15.94 -16.17 16.28
N ALA A 45 15.87 -17.29 15.56
CA ALA A 45 15.39 -18.57 16.11
C ALA A 45 16.29 -19.07 17.23
N HIS A 46 17.61 -18.99 17.08
CA HIS A 46 18.57 -19.36 18.12
C HIS A 46 18.52 -18.46 19.35
N THR A 47 18.24 -17.16 19.16
CA THR A 47 18.24 -16.17 20.25
C THR A 47 16.92 -16.19 21.05
N LEU A 48 15.79 -16.46 20.36
CA LEU A 48 14.46 -16.39 20.97
C LEU A 48 13.94 -17.73 21.50
N ALA A 49 14.53 -18.86 21.12
CA ALA A 49 13.99 -20.18 21.46
C ALA A 49 15.03 -21.27 21.66
N PRO A 50 15.87 -21.22 22.73
CA PRO A 50 16.69 -22.38 23.06
C PRO A 50 15.90 -23.61 23.52
N ASN A 51 14.57 -23.49 23.80
CA ASN A 51 13.74 -24.55 24.37
C ASN A 51 12.37 -24.74 23.70
N VAL A 52 12.12 -24.20 22.51
CA VAL A 52 10.83 -24.41 21.84
C VAL A 52 10.93 -25.61 20.91
N ALA A 53 10.59 -26.75 21.45
CA ALA A 53 10.49 -28.01 20.72
C ALA A 53 9.42 -27.96 19.61
N ALA A 54 9.54 -28.85 18.65
CA ALA A 54 8.85 -29.04 17.39
C ALA A 54 7.31 -28.81 17.31
N SER A 55 6.63 -28.49 18.39
CA SER A 55 5.19 -28.19 18.45
C SER A 55 4.83 -26.77 18.02
N SER A 56 5.82 -25.89 17.79
CA SER A 56 5.59 -24.49 17.49
C SER A 56 5.51 -24.17 15.99
N ARG A 57 5.72 -25.14 15.10
CA ARG A 57 5.59 -24.93 13.66
C ARG A 57 4.15 -24.67 13.20
N GLU A 58 3.17 -25.22 13.91
CA GLU A 58 1.76 -24.94 13.66
C GLU A 58 1.32 -23.58 14.23
N SER A 59 1.97 -23.11 15.31
CA SER A 59 1.65 -21.83 15.96
C SER A 59 2.20 -20.61 15.22
N LEU A 60 3.25 -20.76 14.41
CA LEU A 60 3.80 -19.67 13.58
C LEU A 60 2.87 -19.29 12.41
N GLY A 61 1.99 -20.18 11.99
CA GLY A 61 0.94 -19.91 10.99
C GLY A 61 -0.24 -19.09 11.53
N SER A 62 -0.33 -18.90 12.84
CA SER A 62 -1.46 -18.24 13.53
C SER A 62 -1.10 -16.89 14.16
N MET A 63 0.12 -16.37 13.97
CA MET A 63 0.40 -15.01 14.41
C MET A 63 -0.31 -14.02 13.50
N PRO A 64 -1.18 -13.12 14.02
CA PRO A 64 -1.74 -12.03 13.26
C PRO A 64 -0.58 -11.25 12.63
N ASN A 65 -0.49 -11.27 11.32
CA ASN A 65 0.50 -10.49 10.59
C ASN A 65 -0.17 -9.25 10.01
N SER A 66 0.63 -8.25 9.64
CA SER A 66 0.13 -7.00 9.05
C SER A 66 -0.69 -7.19 7.77
N VAL A 67 -0.65 -8.39 7.20
CA VAL A 67 -1.38 -8.78 5.98
C VAL A 67 -2.81 -9.19 6.31
N ASP A 68 -3.01 -9.87 7.46
CA ASP A 68 -4.35 -10.25 7.92
C ASP A 68 -5.20 -9.01 8.22
N ASN A 69 -4.56 -7.92 8.65
CA ASN A 69 -5.19 -6.62 8.88
C ASN A 69 -5.56 -5.86 7.58
N LEU A 70 -5.37 -6.45 6.40
CA LEU A 70 -5.79 -5.88 5.11
C LEU A 70 -7.06 -6.56 4.57
N ASP A 71 -7.68 -7.46 5.33
CA ASP A 71 -8.96 -8.06 4.93
C ASP A 71 -10.05 -6.99 4.89
N GLU A 72 -10.79 -6.92 3.77
CA GLU A 72 -11.90 -5.97 3.60
C GLU A 72 -13.04 -6.17 4.63
N ASN A 73 -13.09 -7.35 5.29
CA ASN A 73 -14.05 -7.66 6.34
C ASN A 73 -13.53 -7.34 7.74
N ASP A 74 -12.26 -6.99 7.89
CA ASP A 74 -11.70 -6.62 9.18
C ASP A 74 -12.39 -5.37 9.74
N PRO A 75 -12.91 -5.40 10.99
CA PRO A 75 -13.60 -4.28 11.59
C PRO A 75 -12.76 -3.01 11.69
N PHE A 76 -11.44 -3.13 11.91
CA PHE A 76 -10.53 -2.01 11.96
C PHE A 76 -10.40 -1.36 10.57
N VAL A 77 -10.18 -2.16 9.52
CA VAL A 77 -10.09 -1.68 8.13
C VAL A 77 -11.35 -0.94 7.73
N ARG A 78 -12.52 -1.52 8.00
CA ARG A 78 -13.82 -0.91 7.71
C ARG A 78 -14.04 0.41 8.44
N THR A 79 -13.64 0.46 9.72
CA THR A 79 -13.73 1.68 10.51
C THR A 79 -12.77 2.74 10.00
N ALA A 80 -11.51 2.36 9.74
CA ALA A 80 -10.48 3.26 9.23
C ALA A 80 -10.83 3.83 7.85
N ALA A 81 -11.42 3.01 6.97
CA ALA A 81 -11.89 3.45 5.65
C ALA A 81 -13.02 4.51 5.71
N GLY A 82 -13.73 4.60 6.83
CA GLY A 82 -14.77 5.61 7.09
C GLY A 82 -14.21 6.95 7.57
N PHE A 83 -12.96 7.04 7.97
CA PHE A 83 -12.38 8.31 8.42
C PHE A 83 -12.07 9.23 7.24
N PRO A 84 -12.50 10.50 7.29
CA PRO A 84 -12.17 11.47 6.27
C PRO A 84 -10.68 11.82 6.31
N ILE A 85 -10.08 12.01 5.14
CA ILE A 85 -8.76 12.63 5.04
C ILE A 85 -8.91 14.10 5.44
N SER A 86 -7.97 14.61 6.22
CA SER A 86 -7.97 16.02 6.65
C SER A 86 -8.07 16.95 5.44
N SER A 87 -8.95 17.95 5.51
CA SER A 87 -9.10 18.98 4.47
C SER A 87 -7.83 19.84 4.27
N GLN A 88 -6.89 19.78 5.21
CA GLN A 88 -5.60 20.46 5.11
C GLN A 88 -4.57 19.67 4.27
N VAL A 89 -4.85 18.40 3.96
CA VAL A 89 -3.96 17.53 3.20
C VAL A 89 -4.49 17.37 1.79
N ARG A 90 -3.74 17.85 0.81
CA ARG A 90 -4.00 17.50 -0.60
C ARG A 90 -3.53 16.08 -0.83
N TYR A 91 -4.33 15.28 -1.51
CA TYR A 91 -3.95 13.91 -1.79
C TYR A 91 -4.14 13.55 -3.25
N HIS A 92 -3.30 12.65 -3.70
CA HIS A 92 -3.23 12.14 -5.06
C HIS A 92 -3.23 10.62 -5.02
N SER A 93 -3.82 9.98 -6.03
CA SER A 93 -3.88 8.53 -6.13
C SER A 93 -3.22 8.07 -7.43
N ILE A 94 -2.42 7.00 -7.34
CA ILE A 94 -1.92 6.25 -8.49
C ILE A 94 -2.47 4.83 -8.33
N VAL A 95 -3.33 4.43 -9.26
CA VAL A 95 -4.01 3.14 -9.24
C VAL A 95 -3.47 2.27 -10.37
N ALA A 96 -3.21 1.00 -10.08
CA ALA A 96 -2.85 0.04 -11.09
C ALA A 96 -4.08 -0.74 -11.56
N GLN A 97 -4.11 -1.08 -12.85
CA GLN A 97 -5.10 -1.93 -13.49
C GLN A 97 -4.36 -3.01 -14.28
N ALA A 98 -4.47 -4.26 -13.83
CA ALA A 98 -3.74 -5.37 -14.45
C ALA A 98 -4.26 -5.70 -15.86
N ASP A 99 -5.57 -5.63 -16.06
CA ASP A 99 -6.21 -5.90 -17.36
C ASP A 99 -7.00 -4.67 -17.85
N PRO A 100 -6.52 -3.97 -18.88
CA PRO A 100 -7.21 -2.80 -19.44
C PRO A 100 -8.50 -3.13 -20.19
N GLN A 101 -8.80 -4.42 -20.45
CA GLN A 101 -10.05 -4.85 -21.08
C GLN A 101 -11.21 -4.94 -20.08
N VAL A 102 -10.91 -5.02 -18.79
CA VAL A 102 -11.91 -5.00 -17.73
C VAL A 102 -12.34 -3.56 -17.44
N ALA A 103 -13.64 -3.33 -17.22
CA ALA A 103 -14.10 -2.00 -16.80
C ALA A 103 -13.40 -1.58 -15.50
N LEU A 104 -12.94 -0.34 -15.42
CA LEU A 104 -12.10 0.15 -14.31
C LEU A 104 -12.72 -0.13 -12.94
N VAL A 105 -14.03 0.08 -12.80
CA VAL A 105 -14.77 -0.14 -11.54
C VAL A 105 -14.72 -1.60 -11.06
N ASP A 106 -14.60 -2.54 -11.98
CA ASP A 106 -14.56 -3.99 -11.72
C ASP A 106 -13.14 -4.55 -11.75
N SER A 107 -12.15 -3.70 -12.02
CA SER A 107 -10.76 -4.09 -12.19
C SER A 107 -10.01 -4.20 -10.86
N ASP A 108 -8.85 -4.84 -10.92
CA ASP A 108 -7.85 -4.89 -9.86
C ASP A 108 -6.43 -4.82 -10.45
N ASP A 109 -5.43 -4.78 -9.59
CA ASP A 109 -4.01 -4.84 -9.92
C ASP A 109 -3.38 -6.22 -9.68
N GLY A 110 -4.24 -7.24 -9.48
CA GLY A 110 -3.88 -8.60 -9.07
C GLY A 110 -3.96 -8.82 -7.56
N LEU A 111 -4.07 -7.78 -6.75
CA LEU A 111 -4.18 -7.83 -5.29
C LEU A 111 -5.22 -6.86 -4.72
N VAL A 112 -5.25 -5.63 -5.20
CA VAL A 112 -6.11 -4.56 -4.68
C VAL A 112 -7.17 -4.22 -5.73
N PRO A 113 -8.45 -4.39 -5.42
CA PRO A 113 -9.53 -3.94 -6.31
C PRO A 113 -9.53 -2.42 -6.46
N TYR A 114 -9.87 -1.92 -7.65
CA TYR A 114 -10.02 -0.48 -7.90
C TYR A 114 -10.90 0.21 -6.84
N ARG A 115 -12.03 -0.39 -6.47
CA ARG A 115 -12.93 0.14 -5.44
C ARG A 115 -12.26 0.37 -4.09
N SER A 116 -11.17 -0.36 -3.79
CA SER A 116 -10.38 -0.21 -2.57
C SER A 116 -9.30 0.85 -2.71
N ALA A 117 -8.67 0.96 -3.89
CA ALA A 117 -7.60 1.93 -4.16
C ALA A 117 -8.13 3.33 -4.49
N HIS A 118 -9.33 3.42 -5.03
CA HIS A 118 -9.97 4.70 -5.37
C HIS A 118 -10.30 5.53 -4.14
N LEU A 119 -9.85 6.78 -4.13
CA LEU A 119 -10.15 7.77 -3.09
C LEU A 119 -10.96 8.93 -3.66
N PRO A 120 -12.25 9.06 -3.28
CA PRO A 120 -13.05 10.22 -3.65
C PRO A 120 -12.41 11.52 -3.15
N GLY A 121 -12.41 12.56 -3.98
CA GLY A 121 -11.87 13.87 -3.64
C GLY A 121 -10.36 14.02 -3.81
N ALA A 122 -9.68 13.02 -4.36
CA ALA A 122 -8.27 13.16 -4.74
C ALA A 122 -8.06 14.31 -5.75
N GLN A 123 -7.02 15.10 -5.56
CA GLN A 123 -6.62 16.19 -6.48
C GLN A 123 -6.26 15.68 -7.88
N SER A 124 -5.74 14.47 -7.95
CA SER A 124 -5.59 13.71 -9.19
C SER A 124 -5.62 12.21 -8.90
N GLU A 125 -6.18 11.46 -9.84
CA GLU A 125 -6.08 10.01 -9.89
C GLU A 125 -5.46 9.61 -11.23
N LYS A 126 -4.39 8.83 -11.19
CA LYS A 126 -3.73 8.29 -12.38
C LYS A 126 -3.88 6.79 -12.40
N VAL A 127 -4.59 6.28 -13.40
CA VAL A 127 -4.67 4.84 -13.66
C VAL A 127 -3.55 4.44 -14.61
N ILE A 128 -2.85 3.35 -14.27
CA ILE A 128 -1.73 2.81 -15.05
C ILE A 128 -1.99 1.33 -15.27
N THR A 129 -1.85 0.88 -16.52
CA THR A 129 -1.92 -0.54 -16.85
C THR A 129 -0.65 -1.23 -16.34
N SER A 130 -0.76 -1.85 -15.17
CA SER A 130 0.34 -2.51 -14.45
C SER A 130 -0.22 -3.42 -13.36
N GLY A 131 0.59 -4.32 -12.84
CA GLY A 131 0.28 -5.05 -11.62
C GLY A 131 0.53 -4.22 -10.36
N HIS A 132 0.35 -4.84 -9.19
CA HIS A 132 0.44 -4.17 -7.87
C HIS A 132 1.79 -3.47 -7.61
N SER A 133 2.88 -3.87 -8.26
CA SER A 133 4.19 -3.20 -8.14
C SER A 133 4.33 -1.95 -9.01
N VAL A 134 3.25 -1.24 -9.26
CA VAL A 134 3.16 -0.06 -10.16
C VAL A 134 4.13 1.06 -9.79
N GLN A 135 4.61 1.15 -8.56
CA GLN A 135 5.63 2.13 -8.13
C GLN A 135 6.95 2.00 -8.89
N GLN A 136 7.19 0.86 -9.55
CA GLN A 136 8.38 0.63 -10.38
C GLN A 136 8.15 1.03 -11.85
N ASP A 137 6.92 1.35 -12.21
CA ASP A 137 6.56 1.74 -13.58
C ASP A 137 7.00 3.17 -13.88
N ALA A 138 7.56 3.38 -15.08
CA ALA A 138 8.00 4.70 -15.51
C ALA A 138 6.86 5.74 -15.50
N ALA A 139 5.62 5.32 -15.83
CA ALA A 139 4.47 6.21 -15.81
C ALA A 139 4.11 6.65 -14.38
N ALA A 140 4.28 5.77 -13.37
CA ALA A 140 4.09 6.12 -11.97
C ALA A 140 5.16 7.10 -11.49
N ILE A 141 6.42 6.85 -11.83
CA ILE A 141 7.55 7.72 -11.49
C ILE A 141 7.35 9.12 -12.08
N LEU A 142 6.94 9.22 -13.34
CA LEU A 142 6.66 10.51 -13.99
C LEU A 142 5.48 11.23 -13.33
N GLU A 143 4.44 10.51 -12.93
CA GLU A 143 3.30 11.10 -12.24
C GLU A 143 3.68 11.61 -10.85
N ILE A 144 4.48 10.86 -10.10
CA ILE A 144 5.03 11.31 -8.80
C ILE A 144 5.84 12.58 -8.99
N GLN A 145 6.73 12.65 -9.98
CA GLN A 145 7.50 13.84 -10.27
C GLN A 145 6.62 15.03 -10.62
N ARG A 146 5.55 14.82 -11.41
CA ARG A 146 4.59 15.87 -11.76
C ARG A 146 3.92 16.45 -10.51
N ILE A 147 3.46 15.57 -9.61
CA ILE A 147 2.80 15.95 -8.35
C ILE A 147 3.77 16.76 -7.48
N LEU A 148 4.98 16.22 -7.26
CA LEU A 148 5.98 16.87 -6.41
C LEU A 148 6.37 18.27 -6.95
N ARG A 149 6.58 18.41 -8.26
CA ARG A 149 6.88 19.72 -8.87
C ARG A 149 5.73 20.71 -8.68
N LYS A 150 4.48 20.26 -8.81
CA LYS A 150 3.30 21.09 -8.55
C LYS A 150 3.24 21.54 -7.10
N ASP A 151 3.49 20.63 -6.17
CA ASP A 151 3.48 20.94 -4.73
C ASP A 151 4.61 21.91 -4.33
N MET A 152 5.82 21.74 -4.88
CA MET A 152 6.94 22.66 -4.67
C MET A 152 6.62 24.06 -5.22
N ALA A 153 6.02 24.15 -6.41
CA ALA A 153 5.60 25.42 -6.97
C ALA A 153 4.57 26.15 -6.10
N LEU A 154 3.62 25.40 -5.51
CA LEU A 154 2.62 25.96 -4.60
C LEU A 154 3.22 26.48 -3.29
N ARG A 155 4.35 25.91 -2.85
CA ARG A 155 5.08 26.37 -1.65
C ARG A 155 6.06 27.51 -1.92
N GLY A 156 6.23 27.93 -3.17
CA GLY A 156 7.22 28.95 -3.55
C GLY A 156 8.67 28.47 -3.54
N GLU A 157 8.93 27.19 -3.35
CA GLU A 157 10.28 26.61 -3.21
C GLU A 157 10.98 26.39 -4.56
N CYS A 158 10.26 26.53 -5.68
CA CYS A 158 10.76 26.26 -7.04
C CYS A 158 11.46 27.46 -7.71
N SER A 159 11.63 28.58 -7.02
CA SER A 159 12.09 29.85 -7.63
C SER A 159 13.59 30.11 -7.57
N THR A 160 14.42 29.21 -7.01
CA THR A 160 15.81 29.57 -6.67
C THR A 160 16.90 28.74 -7.37
N GLN A 161 16.59 28.06 -8.47
CA GLN A 161 17.65 27.43 -9.29
C GLN A 161 17.50 27.82 -10.78
N ARG A 162 18.04 28.97 -11.12
CA ARG A 162 18.54 29.31 -12.44
C ARG A 162 20.00 29.67 -12.36
#